data_481cecfb09b27b3e3edad1bcbd6637d4
#
_entry.id   481cecfb09b27b3e3edad1bcbd6637d4
#
_cell.length_a   1.000
_cell.length_b   1.000
_cell.length_c   1.000
_cell.angle_alpha   90.00
_cell.angle_beta   90.00
_cell.angle_gamma   90.00
#
_symmetry.space_group_name_H-M   'P 1'
#
loop_
_entity.id
_entity.type
_entity.pdbx_description
1 polymer ?
#
loop_
_entity_poly.entity_id
_entity_poly.type
_entity_poly.pdbx_seq_one_letter_code
_entity_poly.pdbx_strand_id
1 'polypeptide(L)'
;GGGRALGNLGIGLFGHAILPSDPGAAGLLVIPAAVLVAQPSWVEYQRGADESGSFQGNRFPLLGIGYPLFSGMFTANFGSFLDQRFDGQRDVTVDLLDGPTDASDFFEQNGAVSLVNFGYSRRLSDRLGVGFSVGRYAGSLTRRLIRDFGDASATANLELYEVGGRWSYSGASLTAGFAADLGTIVRVAGSATWTGSLNATGSEGTDGSHRSFDLPFQYRLGTSVVLAPGLLITASVVRADWGDIADDLSTPSTVGTTNGFGVGLELSRARLLGLTAPLRFGYRKSSLPFSFGSGGATETTLAGGFGFILNQTGGITLAGADFALERGERSDSSLTEKFWRATFSLRVTGY
;
A
#
# COMPACT_ATOMS: atom_id res chain seq x y z
N GLY A 1 9.22 -5.01 6.08
CA GLY A 1 10.36 -4.13 6.41
C GLY A 1 11.37 -4.06 5.27
N GLY A 2 12.11 -5.14 4.98
CA GLY A 2 13.26 -5.10 4.07
C GLY A 2 12.97 -4.54 2.67
N GLY A 3 11.90 -4.96 2.01
CA GLY A 3 11.52 -4.42 0.70
C GLY A 3 11.18 -2.93 0.75
N ARG A 4 10.56 -2.46 1.82
CA ARG A 4 10.27 -1.02 2.02
C ARG A 4 11.55 -0.22 2.22
N ALA A 5 12.49 -0.73 3.04
CA ALA A 5 13.80 -0.10 3.23
C ALA A 5 14.59 0.04 1.93
N LEU A 6 14.38 -0.87 0.97
CA LEU A 6 14.96 -0.84 -0.37
C LEU A 6 14.18 0.02 -1.38
N GLY A 7 13.13 0.73 -0.97
CA GLY A 7 12.27 1.44 -1.89
C GLY A 7 11.57 0.56 -2.94
N ASN A 8 11.62 -0.76 -2.78
CA ASN A 8 11.11 -1.73 -3.75
C ASN A 8 9.58 -1.74 -3.80
N LEU A 9 9.04 -1.90 -4.98
CA LEU A 9 7.59 -1.94 -5.26
C LEU A 9 6.97 -3.33 -5.12
N GLY A 10 7.64 -4.23 -4.39
CA GLY A 10 7.14 -5.55 -4.05
C GLY A 10 7.37 -6.62 -5.11
N ILE A 11 8.43 -6.51 -5.90
CA ILE A 11 8.74 -7.48 -6.95
C ILE A 11 10.25 -7.63 -7.18
N GLY A 12 10.69 -8.84 -7.52
CA GLY A 12 12.07 -9.13 -7.93
C GLY A 12 13.09 -9.12 -6.80
N LEU A 13 12.68 -9.26 -5.53
CA LEU A 13 13.60 -9.31 -4.40
C LEU A 13 14.12 -10.72 -4.13
N PHE A 14 15.42 -10.85 -3.83
CA PHE A 14 15.95 -12.11 -3.27
C PHE A 14 15.40 -12.37 -1.87
N GLY A 15 15.08 -13.62 -1.56
CA GLY A 15 14.70 -14.06 -0.22
C GLY A 15 13.34 -13.58 0.32
N HIS A 16 12.54 -12.88 -0.48
CA HIS A 16 11.20 -12.40 -0.13
C HIS A 16 10.17 -13.05 -1.04
N ALA A 17 9.78 -14.26 -0.71
CA ALA A 17 9.07 -15.11 -1.62
C ALA A 17 7.53 -15.10 -1.44
N ILE A 18 7.00 -14.51 -0.37
CA ILE A 18 5.54 -14.45 -0.15
C ILE A 18 5.06 -13.00 -0.30
N LEU A 19 4.97 -12.55 -1.55
CA LEU A 19 4.41 -11.25 -1.89
C LEU A 19 3.27 -11.46 -2.89
N PRO A 20 2.07 -10.93 -2.63
CA PRO A 20 0.93 -11.02 -3.57
C PRO A 20 1.24 -10.44 -4.95
N SER A 21 2.14 -9.46 -4.99
CA SER A 21 2.59 -8.78 -6.21
C SER A 21 3.70 -9.54 -6.98
N ASP A 22 4.26 -10.60 -6.39
CA ASP A 22 5.33 -11.42 -7.00
C ASP A 22 5.02 -12.93 -6.81
N PRO A 23 3.94 -13.44 -7.43
CA PRO A 23 3.55 -14.84 -7.24
C PRO A 23 4.60 -15.82 -7.79
N GLY A 24 5.41 -15.40 -8.78
CA GLY A 24 6.46 -16.23 -9.32
C GLY A 24 7.57 -16.57 -8.31
N ALA A 25 7.90 -15.63 -7.44
CA ALA A 25 8.95 -15.82 -6.42
C ALA A 25 8.59 -16.91 -5.40
N ALA A 26 7.31 -17.09 -5.09
CA ALA A 26 6.84 -18.17 -4.21
C ALA A 26 7.14 -19.57 -4.79
N GLY A 27 7.14 -19.72 -6.11
CA GLY A 27 7.48 -20.98 -6.78
C GLY A 27 8.94 -21.41 -6.58
N LEU A 28 9.82 -20.51 -6.20
CA LEU A 28 11.24 -20.81 -5.89
C LEU A 28 11.45 -21.23 -4.42
N LEU A 29 10.45 -21.10 -3.57
CA LEU A 29 10.47 -21.61 -2.20
C LEU A 29 10.18 -23.11 -2.16
N VAL A 30 10.83 -23.79 -1.23
CA VAL A 30 10.68 -25.24 -1.01
C VAL A 30 10.24 -25.60 0.42
N ILE A 31 10.19 -24.61 1.31
CA ILE A 31 9.84 -24.77 2.72
C ILE A 31 8.68 -23.86 3.09
N PRO A 32 7.87 -24.23 4.08
CA PRO A 32 6.81 -23.35 4.58
C PRO A 32 7.37 -22.00 5.04
N ALA A 33 6.61 -20.95 4.85
CA ALA A 33 7.01 -19.63 5.29
C ALA A 33 5.78 -18.80 5.75
N ALA A 34 6.02 -17.89 6.69
CA ALA A 34 5.04 -16.92 7.14
C ALA A 34 5.68 -15.53 7.23
N VAL A 35 4.88 -14.51 6.97
CA VAL A 35 5.30 -13.11 7.08
C VAL A 35 4.21 -12.27 7.72
N LEU A 36 4.60 -11.42 8.64
CA LEU A 36 3.74 -10.40 9.26
C LEU A 36 4.41 -9.05 9.07
N VAL A 37 3.64 -8.05 8.63
CA VAL A 37 4.11 -6.67 8.48
C VAL A 37 3.16 -5.72 9.19
N ALA A 38 3.70 -4.87 10.05
CA ALA A 38 2.99 -3.76 10.72
C ALA A 38 3.62 -2.43 10.31
N GLN A 39 2.79 -1.41 10.11
CA GLN A 39 3.24 -0.12 9.59
C GLN A 39 2.48 1.05 10.21
N PRO A 40 2.97 1.64 11.32
CA PRO A 40 2.53 2.93 11.78
C PRO A 40 2.99 4.06 10.85
N SER A 41 2.17 5.10 10.75
CA SER A 41 2.44 6.29 9.94
C SER A 41 1.97 7.56 10.63
N TRP A 42 2.70 8.65 10.41
CA TRP A 42 2.40 10.00 10.88
C TRP A 42 2.41 10.90 9.65
N VAL A 43 1.33 11.61 9.44
CA VAL A 43 1.12 12.44 8.25
C VAL A 43 0.78 13.85 8.71
N GLU A 44 1.46 14.82 8.11
CA GLU A 44 1.16 16.25 8.21
C GLU A 44 0.73 16.71 6.83
N TYR A 45 -0.36 17.45 6.75
CA TYR A 45 -0.86 17.99 5.49
C TYR A 45 -0.98 19.51 5.53
N GLN A 46 -0.81 20.13 4.37
CA GLN A 46 -1.01 21.55 4.16
C GLN A 46 -1.74 21.75 2.84
N ARG A 47 -2.84 22.51 2.89
CA ARG A 47 -3.64 22.89 1.75
C ARG A 47 -3.73 24.41 1.68
N GLY A 48 -3.11 24.99 0.66
CA GLY A 48 -2.98 26.46 0.58
C GLY A 48 -2.16 27.04 1.74
N ALA A 49 -2.47 28.28 2.12
CA ALA A 49 -1.77 29.01 3.18
C ALA A 49 -2.40 28.78 4.57
N ASP A 50 -3.67 28.47 4.63
CA ASP A 50 -4.48 28.59 5.85
C ASP A 50 -5.00 27.28 6.42
N GLU A 51 -4.91 26.17 5.67
CA GLU A 51 -5.42 24.86 6.10
C GLU A 51 -4.28 23.86 6.30
N SER A 52 -4.06 23.43 7.54
CA SER A 52 -3.08 22.41 7.88
C SER A 52 -3.58 21.51 8.99
N GLY A 53 -3.06 20.28 9.04
CA GLY A 53 -3.40 19.33 10.09
C GLY A 53 -2.47 18.13 10.10
N SER A 54 -2.72 17.23 11.03
CA SER A 54 -1.95 15.99 11.14
C SER A 54 -2.84 14.83 11.55
N PHE A 55 -2.49 13.64 11.08
CA PHE A 55 -3.16 12.40 11.49
C PHE A 55 -2.17 11.25 11.62
N GLN A 56 -2.57 10.24 12.39
CA GLN A 56 -1.80 9.03 12.59
C GLN A 56 -2.59 7.82 12.12
N GLY A 57 -1.90 6.83 11.58
CA GLY A 57 -2.50 5.60 11.11
C GLY A 57 -1.64 4.39 11.42
N ASN A 58 -2.29 3.25 11.66
CA ASN A 58 -1.63 1.96 11.76
C ASN A 58 -2.18 1.04 10.70
N ARG A 59 -1.30 0.41 9.93
CA ARG A 59 -1.67 -0.52 8.86
C ARG A 59 -1.03 -1.88 9.11
N PHE A 60 -1.70 -2.90 8.61
CA PHE A 60 -1.14 -4.24 8.44
C PHE A 60 -1.04 -4.53 6.94
N PRO A 61 0.03 -4.05 6.28
CA PRO A 61 0.13 -4.14 4.82
C PRO A 61 0.23 -5.56 4.30
N LEU A 62 0.67 -6.50 5.13
CA LEU A 62 0.79 -7.90 4.73
C LEU A 62 0.79 -8.83 5.94
N LEU A 63 -0.10 -9.81 5.90
CA LEU A 63 0.00 -11.07 6.61
C LEU A 63 -0.02 -12.16 5.54
N GLY A 64 1.01 -13.02 5.50
CA GLY A 64 1.12 -14.05 4.46
C GLY A 64 1.63 -15.36 5.00
N ILE A 65 1.11 -16.45 4.45
CA ILE A 65 1.60 -17.80 4.67
C ILE A 65 1.83 -18.49 3.34
N GLY A 66 2.84 -19.34 3.28
CA GLY A 66 3.12 -20.22 2.15
C GLY A 66 3.36 -21.63 2.65
N TYR A 67 2.79 -22.62 1.98
CA TYR A 67 2.94 -24.01 2.31
C TYR A 67 3.19 -24.84 1.05
N PRO A 68 4.27 -25.69 1.02
CA PRO A 68 4.53 -26.59 -0.10
C PRO A 68 3.38 -27.59 -0.25
N LEU A 69 2.77 -27.65 -1.43
CA LEU A 69 1.67 -28.56 -1.74
C LEU A 69 1.68 -28.89 -3.23
N PHE A 70 1.43 -30.16 -3.60
CA PHE A 70 1.33 -30.64 -4.99
C PHE A 70 2.48 -30.22 -5.90
N SER A 71 3.74 -30.39 -5.44
CA SER A 71 4.94 -29.99 -6.16
C SER A 71 5.05 -28.49 -6.46
N GLY A 72 4.33 -27.66 -5.74
CA GLY A 72 4.36 -26.20 -5.81
C GLY A 72 4.24 -25.59 -4.43
N MET A 73 4.00 -24.28 -4.40
CA MET A 73 3.80 -23.50 -3.21
C MET A 73 2.38 -22.92 -3.23
N PHE A 74 1.57 -23.29 -2.28
CA PHE A 74 0.30 -22.61 -2.01
C PHE A 74 0.55 -21.39 -1.12
N THR A 75 -0.06 -20.26 -1.43
CA THR A 75 0.05 -19.03 -0.64
C THR A 75 -1.32 -18.48 -0.27
N ALA A 76 -1.44 -17.98 0.96
CA ALA A 76 -2.58 -17.19 1.38
C ALA A 76 -2.07 -15.88 2.00
N ASN A 77 -2.60 -14.76 1.52
CA ASN A 77 -2.16 -13.44 1.92
C ASN A 77 -3.36 -12.57 2.25
N PHE A 78 -3.21 -11.74 3.28
CA PHE A 78 -4.10 -10.66 3.64
C PHE A 78 -3.29 -9.37 3.66
N GLY A 79 -3.80 -8.31 3.05
CA GLY A 79 -3.15 -7.00 3.07
C GLY A 79 -4.14 -5.85 2.96
N SER A 80 -3.76 -4.70 3.47
CA SER A 80 -4.51 -3.47 3.31
C SER A 80 -4.37 -2.98 1.86
N PHE A 81 -5.48 -2.80 1.16
CA PHE A 81 -5.55 -2.18 -0.16
C PHE A 81 -5.78 -0.67 -0.04
N LEU A 82 -6.81 -0.28 0.66
CA LEU A 82 -7.16 1.10 0.94
C LEU A 82 -7.37 1.24 2.44
N ASP A 83 -6.71 2.19 3.06
CA ASP A 83 -6.87 2.53 4.47
C ASP A 83 -6.98 4.04 4.54
N GLN A 84 -8.16 4.51 4.91
CA GLN A 84 -8.47 5.92 4.98
C GLN A 84 -8.94 6.23 6.39
N ARG A 85 -8.15 7.04 7.08
CA ARG A 85 -8.49 7.64 8.36
C ARG A 85 -8.14 9.09 8.26
N PHE A 86 -9.14 9.91 8.38
CA PHE A 86 -9.00 11.35 8.32
C PHE A 86 -10.04 11.97 9.24
N ASP A 87 -9.57 12.81 10.15
CA ASP A 87 -10.39 13.67 10.97
C ASP A 87 -9.92 15.10 10.71
N GLY A 88 -10.83 15.97 10.32
CA GLY A 88 -10.52 17.36 10.02
C GLY A 88 -11.63 18.28 10.51
N GLN A 89 -11.26 19.49 10.92
CA GLN A 89 -12.18 20.55 11.28
C GLN A 89 -11.89 21.76 10.41
N ARG A 90 -12.95 22.45 10.01
CA ARG A 90 -12.87 23.70 9.26
C ARG A 90 -13.95 24.65 9.75
N ASP A 91 -13.57 25.85 10.11
CA ASP A 91 -14.51 26.92 10.40
C ASP A 91 -15.02 27.52 9.10
N VAL A 92 -16.33 27.71 9.02
CA VAL A 92 -17.04 28.22 7.84
C VAL A 92 -18.09 29.23 8.28
N THR A 93 -18.36 30.19 7.41
CA THR A 93 -19.50 31.08 7.57
C THR A 93 -20.57 30.66 6.57
N VAL A 94 -21.78 30.42 7.03
CA VAL A 94 -22.93 29.97 6.23
C VAL A 94 -23.99 31.06 6.20
N ASP A 95 -24.44 31.43 5.02
CA ASP A 95 -25.52 32.37 4.83
C ASP A 95 -26.85 31.67 5.11
N LEU A 96 -27.46 31.98 6.27
CA LEU A 96 -28.80 31.54 6.64
C LEU A 96 -29.83 32.64 6.36
N LEU A 97 -31.10 32.31 6.53
CA LEU A 97 -32.21 33.29 6.32
C LEU A 97 -32.10 34.54 7.20
N ASP A 98 -31.50 34.40 8.38
CA ASP A 98 -31.30 35.47 9.36
C ASP A 98 -29.94 36.17 9.23
N GLY A 99 -29.11 35.79 8.23
CA GLY A 99 -27.79 36.33 7.95
C GLY A 99 -26.64 35.34 8.06
N PRO A 100 -25.39 35.82 7.83
CA PRO A 100 -24.22 34.97 7.92
C PRO A 100 -24.04 34.49 9.36
N THR A 101 -23.86 33.17 9.50
CA THR A 101 -23.69 32.47 10.77
C THR A 101 -22.42 31.62 10.74
N ASP A 102 -21.62 31.75 11.78
CA ASP A 102 -20.40 30.94 11.90
C ASP A 102 -20.73 29.51 12.31
N ALA A 103 -20.04 28.55 11.69
CA ALA A 103 -20.20 27.14 11.96
C ALA A 103 -18.85 26.43 11.84
N SER A 104 -18.74 25.26 12.45
CA SER A 104 -17.60 24.38 12.30
C SER A 104 -18.01 23.10 11.57
N ASP A 105 -17.34 22.80 10.45
CA ASP A 105 -17.49 21.55 9.71
C ASP A 105 -16.48 20.54 10.22
N PHE A 106 -16.96 19.41 10.72
CA PHE A 106 -16.15 18.25 11.10
C PHE A 106 -16.27 17.19 10.03
N PHE A 107 -15.13 16.82 9.46
CA PHE A 107 -15.02 15.77 8.48
C PHE A 107 -14.42 14.54 9.15
N GLU A 108 -15.14 13.44 9.13
CA GLU A 108 -14.65 12.14 9.59
C GLU A 108 -14.65 11.17 8.43
N GLN A 109 -13.51 10.51 8.20
CA GLN A 109 -13.41 9.38 7.28
C GLN A 109 -12.68 8.25 7.98
N ASN A 110 -13.33 7.10 8.09
CA ASN A 110 -12.78 5.96 8.81
C ASN A 110 -13.13 4.66 8.09
N GLY A 111 -12.15 3.77 7.99
CA GLY A 111 -12.33 2.42 7.48
C GLY A 111 -11.18 1.94 6.62
N ALA A 112 -11.31 0.69 6.18
CA ALA A 112 -10.33 0.07 5.31
C ALA A 112 -10.97 -0.92 4.34
N VAL A 113 -10.37 -1.05 3.16
CA VAL A 113 -10.62 -2.13 2.22
C VAL A 113 -9.36 -2.98 2.18
N SER A 114 -9.53 -4.26 2.42
CA SER A 114 -8.46 -5.24 2.42
C SER A 114 -8.55 -6.15 1.22
N LEU A 115 -7.43 -6.74 0.84
CA LEU A 115 -7.33 -7.73 -0.22
C LEU A 115 -6.88 -9.06 0.38
N VAL A 116 -7.70 -10.09 0.25
CA VAL A 116 -7.37 -11.47 0.57
C VAL A 116 -7.00 -12.19 -0.71
N ASN A 117 -5.82 -12.77 -0.78
CA ASN A 117 -5.31 -13.50 -1.95
C ASN A 117 -5.02 -14.95 -1.61
N PHE A 118 -5.38 -15.84 -2.53
CA PHE A 118 -4.95 -17.23 -2.55
C PHE A 118 -4.18 -17.48 -3.84
N GLY A 119 -2.98 -18.05 -3.73
CA GLY A 119 -2.12 -18.27 -4.88
C GLY A 119 -1.55 -19.67 -4.92
N TYR A 120 -1.18 -20.09 -6.11
CA TYR A 120 -0.42 -21.29 -6.35
C TYR A 120 0.73 -20.97 -7.30
N SER A 121 1.91 -21.43 -6.93
CA SER A 121 3.13 -21.17 -7.67
C SER A 121 3.93 -22.45 -7.82
N ARG A 122 4.58 -22.60 -8.97
CA ARG A 122 5.33 -23.80 -9.29
C ARG A 122 6.72 -23.44 -9.79
N ARG A 123 7.67 -24.24 -9.38
CA ARG A 123 9.02 -24.22 -9.95
C ARG A 123 9.00 -24.98 -11.27
N LEU A 124 9.29 -24.28 -12.38
CA LEU A 124 9.44 -24.91 -13.71
C LEU A 124 10.88 -25.41 -13.94
N SER A 125 11.85 -24.76 -13.33
CA SER A 125 13.25 -25.19 -13.28
C SER A 125 13.88 -24.70 -11.97
N ASP A 126 15.11 -25.08 -11.67
CA ASP A 126 15.83 -24.63 -10.48
C ASP A 126 15.96 -23.11 -10.39
N ARG A 127 15.72 -22.42 -11.50
CA ARG A 127 15.90 -20.97 -11.65
C ARG A 127 14.65 -20.21 -12.05
N LEU A 128 13.56 -20.91 -12.37
CA LEU A 128 12.34 -20.29 -12.88
C LEU A 128 11.13 -20.73 -12.07
N GLY A 129 10.48 -19.79 -11.40
CA GLY A 129 9.21 -19.94 -10.76
C GLY A 129 8.13 -19.17 -11.53
N VAL A 130 6.94 -19.75 -11.62
CA VAL A 130 5.73 -19.11 -12.14
C VAL A 130 4.62 -19.27 -11.14
N GLY A 131 3.70 -18.33 -11.11
CA GLY A 131 2.58 -18.40 -10.17
C GLY A 131 1.42 -17.53 -10.59
N PHE A 132 0.28 -17.83 -10.00
CA PHE A 132 -0.91 -17.03 -10.11
C PHE A 132 -1.58 -16.91 -8.74
N SER A 133 -2.39 -15.88 -8.56
CA SER A 133 -3.22 -15.71 -7.36
C SER A 133 -4.56 -15.08 -7.72
N VAL A 134 -5.59 -15.49 -6.98
CA VAL A 134 -6.93 -14.90 -7.05
C VAL A 134 -7.15 -14.13 -5.76
N GLY A 135 -7.61 -12.91 -5.88
CA GLY A 135 -7.85 -12.01 -4.76
C GLY A 135 -9.30 -11.57 -4.66
N ARG A 136 -9.73 -11.27 -3.44
CA ARG A 136 -11.02 -10.65 -3.15
C ARG A 136 -10.82 -9.40 -2.31
N TYR A 137 -11.38 -8.30 -2.79
CA TYR A 137 -11.49 -7.06 -2.02
C TYR A 137 -12.69 -7.15 -1.08
N ALA A 138 -12.51 -6.72 0.16
CA ALA A 138 -13.57 -6.65 1.15
C ALA A 138 -13.24 -5.59 2.20
N GLY A 139 -14.26 -4.87 2.66
CA GLY A 139 -14.13 -3.85 3.69
C GLY A 139 -15.21 -2.80 3.62
N SER A 140 -15.10 -1.78 4.47
CA SER A 140 -16.04 -0.66 4.47
C SER A 140 -15.34 0.64 4.82
N LEU A 141 -15.87 1.74 4.28
CA LEU A 141 -15.48 3.11 4.59
C LEU A 141 -16.72 3.86 5.07
N THR A 142 -16.57 4.59 6.16
CA THR A 142 -17.57 5.53 6.66
C THR A 142 -17.04 6.94 6.39
N ARG A 143 -17.89 7.81 5.88
CA ARG A 143 -17.62 9.24 5.70
C ARG A 143 -18.72 10.01 6.39
N ARG A 144 -18.36 11.03 7.14
CA ARG A 144 -19.27 11.93 7.82
C ARG A 144 -18.82 13.37 7.63
N LEU A 145 -19.78 14.25 7.39
CA LEU A 145 -19.67 15.68 7.55
C LEU A 145 -20.68 16.09 8.62
N ILE A 146 -20.19 16.66 9.70
CA ILE A 146 -21.02 17.19 10.77
C ILE A 146 -20.79 18.70 10.78
N ARG A 147 -21.86 19.49 10.63
CA ARG A 147 -21.81 20.93 10.78
C ARG A 147 -22.43 21.33 12.11
N ASP A 148 -21.63 21.95 12.95
CA ASP A 148 -22.02 22.46 14.24
C ASP A 148 -22.06 23.99 14.20
N PHE A 149 -23.20 24.54 14.55
CA PHE A 149 -23.41 25.99 14.62
C PHE A 149 -23.12 26.58 16.02
N GLY A 150 -22.59 25.77 16.95
CA GLY A 150 -22.22 26.20 18.29
C GLY A 150 -23.36 26.89 19.03
N ASP A 151 -23.07 28.05 19.63
CA ASP A 151 -24.07 28.82 20.40
C ASP A 151 -25.24 29.32 19.55
N ALA A 152 -25.08 29.48 18.24
CA ALA A 152 -26.17 29.86 17.33
C ALA A 152 -27.24 28.77 17.21
N SER A 153 -26.92 27.52 17.46
CA SER A 153 -27.88 26.41 17.48
C SER A 153 -28.94 26.60 18.61
N ALA A 154 -28.53 27.11 19.75
CA ALA A 154 -29.43 27.35 20.89
C ALA A 154 -30.33 28.55 20.69
N THR A 155 -29.89 29.60 19.97
CA THR A 155 -30.62 30.86 19.75
C THR A 155 -31.51 30.81 18.51
N ALA A 156 -31.08 30.13 17.44
CA ALA A 156 -31.78 30.06 16.16
C ALA A 156 -32.54 28.74 15.95
N ASN A 157 -32.56 27.85 16.95
CA ASN A 157 -33.17 26.52 16.87
C ASN A 157 -32.63 25.69 15.69
N LEU A 158 -31.33 25.84 15.40
CA LEU A 158 -30.65 25.12 14.35
C LEU A 158 -30.25 23.73 14.87
N GLU A 159 -30.67 22.69 14.15
CA GLU A 159 -30.26 21.34 14.44
C GLU A 159 -28.85 21.07 13.85
N LEU A 160 -28.11 20.15 14.49
CA LEU A 160 -26.88 19.63 13.98
C LEU A 160 -27.11 19.02 12.58
N TYR A 161 -26.38 19.52 11.58
CA TYR A 161 -26.49 19.00 10.24
C TYR A 161 -25.46 17.88 10.04
N GLU A 162 -25.92 16.66 9.84
CA GLU A 162 -25.07 15.51 9.57
C GLU A 162 -25.39 14.94 8.19
N VAL A 163 -24.35 14.83 7.36
CA VAL A 163 -24.41 14.16 6.06
C VAL A 163 -23.26 13.16 5.99
N GLY A 164 -23.58 11.97 5.56
CA GLY A 164 -22.55 10.95 5.39
C GLY A 164 -23.17 9.59 5.24
N GLY A 165 -22.32 8.58 5.24
CA GLY A 165 -22.79 7.22 5.15
C GLY A 165 -21.66 6.21 5.15
N ARG A 166 -22.06 4.96 5.19
CA ARG A 166 -21.19 3.80 5.16
C ARG A 166 -21.27 3.09 3.83
N TRP A 167 -20.11 2.81 3.25
CA TRP A 167 -19.97 2.12 1.98
C TRP A 167 -19.23 0.81 2.19
N SER A 168 -19.82 -0.30 1.78
CA SER A 168 -19.19 -1.63 1.77
C SER A 168 -18.62 -1.91 0.39
N TYR A 169 -17.36 -2.35 0.34
CA TYR A 169 -16.61 -2.58 -0.89
C TYR A 169 -16.41 -4.06 -1.14
N SER A 170 -16.57 -4.47 -2.40
CA SER A 170 -16.29 -5.83 -2.86
C SER A 170 -15.79 -5.84 -4.30
N GLY A 171 -14.92 -6.78 -4.61
CA GLY A 171 -14.35 -6.93 -5.96
C GLY A 171 -13.43 -8.14 -6.02
N ALA A 172 -12.91 -8.45 -7.19
CA ALA A 172 -12.01 -9.57 -7.42
C ALA A 172 -10.78 -9.14 -8.21
N SER A 173 -9.68 -9.85 -8.04
CA SER A 173 -8.45 -9.66 -8.82
C SER A 173 -7.81 -10.99 -9.19
N LEU A 174 -7.07 -11.00 -10.27
CA LEU A 174 -6.24 -12.10 -10.73
C LEU A 174 -4.83 -11.56 -10.98
N THR A 175 -3.82 -12.17 -10.37
CA THR A 175 -2.42 -11.82 -10.61
C THR A 175 -1.69 -13.04 -11.15
N ALA A 176 -0.92 -12.87 -12.21
CA ALA A 176 -0.01 -13.87 -12.73
C ALA A 176 1.40 -13.28 -12.80
N GLY A 177 2.42 -14.13 -12.61
CA GLY A 177 3.79 -13.65 -12.63
C GLY A 177 4.83 -14.76 -12.71
N PHE A 178 6.06 -14.33 -12.95
CA PHE A 178 7.24 -15.18 -12.96
C PHE A 178 8.39 -14.54 -12.18
N ALA A 179 9.29 -15.38 -11.70
CA ALA A 179 10.58 -14.96 -11.16
C ALA A 179 11.67 -15.89 -11.69
N ALA A 180 12.75 -15.31 -12.18
CA ALA A 180 13.86 -16.04 -12.77
C ALA A 180 15.19 -15.64 -12.15
N ASP A 181 15.97 -16.63 -11.72
CA ASP A 181 17.33 -16.45 -11.21
C ASP A 181 18.33 -16.71 -12.33
N LEU A 182 18.98 -15.66 -12.81
CA LEU A 182 20.03 -15.73 -13.82
C LEU A 182 21.40 -15.95 -13.13
N GLY A 183 21.65 -17.20 -12.82
CA GLY A 183 22.77 -17.61 -11.95
C GLY A 183 22.46 -17.27 -10.48
N THR A 184 23.52 -16.95 -9.73
CA THR A 184 23.44 -16.55 -8.31
C THR A 184 23.48 -15.03 -8.11
N ILE A 185 23.56 -14.28 -9.20
CA ILE A 185 23.90 -12.86 -9.20
C ILE A 185 22.67 -12.01 -9.52
N VAL A 186 21.80 -12.43 -10.45
CA VAL A 186 20.69 -11.63 -10.93
C VAL A 186 19.39 -12.37 -10.74
N ARG A 187 18.39 -11.68 -10.19
CA ARG A 187 16.98 -12.07 -10.23
C ARG A 187 16.19 -11.06 -11.07
N VAL A 188 15.33 -11.57 -11.92
CA VAL A 188 14.35 -10.79 -12.67
C VAL A 188 12.96 -11.35 -12.38
N ALA A 189 11.98 -10.49 -12.15
CA ALA A 189 10.61 -10.91 -11.95
C ALA A 189 9.65 -9.96 -12.68
N GLY A 190 8.52 -10.52 -13.12
CA GLY A 190 7.45 -9.77 -13.74
C GLY A 190 6.10 -10.28 -13.28
N SER A 191 5.15 -9.37 -13.13
CA SER A 191 3.76 -9.72 -12.83
C SER A 191 2.78 -8.79 -13.51
N ALA A 192 1.59 -9.35 -13.75
CA ALA A 192 0.44 -8.62 -14.27
C ALA A 192 -0.76 -8.91 -13.37
N THR A 193 -1.46 -7.85 -12.97
CA THR A 193 -2.67 -7.93 -12.17
C THR A 193 -3.84 -7.38 -12.97
N TRP A 194 -4.82 -8.21 -13.24
CA TRP A 194 -6.13 -7.81 -13.70
C TRP A 194 -7.05 -7.67 -12.50
N THR A 195 -7.77 -6.57 -12.44
CA THR A 195 -8.75 -6.32 -11.39
C THR A 195 -10.10 -6.08 -12.05
N GLY A 196 -11.11 -6.77 -11.60
CA GLY A 196 -12.49 -6.48 -11.98
C GLY A 196 -13.01 -5.22 -11.29
N SER A 197 -14.27 -4.90 -11.53
CA SER A 197 -14.89 -3.73 -10.92
C SER A 197 -14.90 -3.83 -9.40
N LEU A 198 -14.57 -2.75 -8.73
CA LEU A 198 -14.74 -2.56 -7.29
C LEU A 198 -16.11 -1.97 -7.03
N ASN A 199 -17.02 -2.78 -6.51
CA ASN A 199 -18.38 -2.38 -6.21
C ASN A 199 -18.45 -1.78 -4.81
N ALA A 200 -19.06 -0.59 -4.70
CA ALA A 200 -19.36 0.09 -3.44
C ALA A 200 -20.88 0.12 -3.24
N THR A 201 -21.34 -0.53 -2.19
CA THR A 201 -22.76 -0.56 -1.81
C THR A 201 -22.96 0.30 -0.57
N GLY A 202 -23.78 1.32 -0.70
CA GLY A 202 -24.15 2.19 0.41
C GLY A 202 -25.09 1.49 1.38
N SER A 203 -24.93 1.78 2.66
CA SER A 203 -25.81 1.36 3.73
C SER A 203 -26.27 2.58 4.53
N GLU A 204 -26.03 2.67 5.79
CA GLU A 204 -26.43 3.76 6.67
C GLU A 204 -26.15 5.14 6.05
N GLY A 205 -27.17 6.00 5.92
CA GLY A 205 -27.05 7.39 5.44
C GLY A 205 -26.78 7.56 3.94
N THR A 206 -26.88 6.52 3.12
CA THR A 206 -26.52 6.57 1.68
C THR A 206 -27.69 6.27 0.74
N ASP A 207 -28.93 6.14 1.24
CA ASP A 207 -30.12 5.75 0.48
C ASP A 207 -29.96 4.45 -0.34
N GLY A 208 -29.04 3.56 0.09
CA GLY A 208 -28.76 2.30 -0.59
C GLY A 208 -28.11 2.44 -1.97
N SER A 209 -27.50 3.60 -2.27
CA SER A 209 -26.89 3.85 -3.55
C SER A 209 -25.77 2.83 -3.87
N HIS A 210 -25.63 2.53 -5.15
CA HIS A 210 -24.64 1.57 -5.66
C HIS A 210 -23.71 2.27 -6.65
N ARG A 211 -22.40 2.00 -6.51
CA ARG A 211 -21.39 2.51 -7.44
C ARG A 211 -20.43 1.39 -7.81
N SER A 212 -19.93 1.43 -9.03
CA SER A 212 -18.92 0.51 -9.53
C SER A 212 -17.73 1.31 -10.04
N PHE A 213 -16.52 0.83 -9.80
CA PHE A 213 -15.28 1.47 -10.23
C PHE A 213 -14.42 0.42 -10.92
N ASP A 214 -14.10 0.63 -12.18
CA ASP A 214 -13.25 -0.27 -12.94
C ASP A 214 -11.77 -0.04 -12.59
N LEU A 215 -11.19 -0.94 -11.80
CA LEU A 215 -9.79 -0.84 -11.40
C LEU A 215 -8.86 -1.23 -12.55
N PRO A 216 -7.73 -0.51 -12.71
CA PRO A 216 -6.87 -0.66 -13.86
C PRO A 216 -6.12 -1.99 -13.89
N PHE A 217 -5.76 -2.40 -15.08
CA PHE A 217 -4.74 -3.42 -15.27
C PHE A 217 -3.37 -2.88 -14.85
N GLN A 218 -2.62 -3.68 -14.09
CA GLN A 218 -1.36 -3.25 -13.52
C GLN A 218 -0.22 -4.19 -13.89
N TYR A 219 0.90 -3.62 -14.33
CA TYR A 219 2.15 -4.34 -14.62
C TYR A 219 3.21 -3.99 -13.58
N ARG A 220 4.01 -4.98 -13.21
CA ARG A 220 5.22 -4.80 -12.40
C ARG A 220 6.38 -5.55 -13.01
N LEU A 221 7.54 -4.91 -12.97
CA LEU A 221 8.82 -5.54 -13.28
C LEU A 221 9.82 -5.19 -12.17
N GLY A 222 10.67 -6.14 -11.83
CA GLY A 222 11.68 -5.95 -10.81
C GLY A 222 12.93 -6.76 -11.08
N THR A 223 14.04 -6.25 -10.61
CA THR A 223 15.33 -6.92 -10.66
C THR A 223 16.12 -6.70 -9.39
N SER A 224 16.93 -7.66 -9.05
CA SER A 224 17.95 -7.57 -7.99
C SER A 224 19.26 -8.11 -8.52
N VAL A 225 20.35 -7.38 -8.26
CA VAL A 225 21.70 -7.72 -8.75
C VAL A 225 22.71 -7.71 -7.59
N VAL A 226 23.39 -8.81 -7.38
CA VAL A 226 24.53 -8.90 -6.46
C VAL A 226 25.78 -8.40 -7.16
N LEU A 227 26.18 -7.16 -6.88
CA LEU A 227 27.35 -6.53 -7.51
C LEU A 227 28.68 -7.04 -6.95
N ALA A 228 28.70 -7.34 -5.65
CA ALA A 228 29.86 -7.87 -4.95
C ALA A 228 29.36 -8.69 -3.73
N PRO A 229 30.20 -9.53 -3.13
CA PRO A 229 29.85 -10.27 -1.92
C PRO A 229 29.38 -9.36 -0.79
N GLY A 230 28.08 -9.34 -0.53
CA GLY A 230 27.44 -8.50 0.50
C GLY A 230 26.92 -7.17 -0.02
N LEU A 231 26.95 -6.90 -1.32
CA LEU A 231 26.40 -5.69 -1.94
C LEU A 231 25.33 -6.09 -2.96
N LEU A 232 24.09 -5.71 -2.70
CA LEU A 232 22.94 -5.96 -3.56
C LEU A 232 22.32 -4.61 -3.99
N ILE A 233 21.98 -4.51 -5.27
CA ILE A 233 21.15 -3.41 -5.79
C ILE A 233 19.83 -4.00 -6.27
N THR A 234 18.72 -3.25 -6.04
CA THR A 234 17.40 -3.59 -6.56
C THR A 234 16.80 -2.44 -7.35
N ALA A 235 16.04 -2.78 -8.38
CA ALA A 235 15.22 -1.82 -9.11
C ALA A 235 13.85 -2.44 -9.41
N SER A 236 12.81 -1.62 -9.38
CA SER A 236 11.46 -2.06 -9.68
C SER A 236 10.64 -0.93 -10.29
N VAL A 237 9.70 -1.30 -11.17
CA VAL A 237 8.76 -0.39 -11.80
C VAL A 237 7.34 -0.96 -11.72
N VAL A 238 6.37 -0.06 -11.65
CA VAL A 238 4.94 -0.37 -11.73
C VAL A 238 4.25 0.61 -12.66
N ARG A 239 3.29 0.12 -13.42
CA ARG A 239 2.43 0.95 -14.26
C ARG A 239 0.99 0.48 -14.16
N ALA A 240 0.06 1.42 -14.06
CA ALA A 240 -1.38 1.19 -14.11
C ALA A 240 -2.07 2.36 -14.82
N ASP A 241 -3.04 2.09 -15.68
CA ASP A 241 -3.81 3.10 -16.39
C ASP A 241 -5.17 3.26 -15.70
N TRP A 242 -5.37 4.43 -15.08
CA TRP A 242 -6.58 4.76 -14.32
C TRP A 242 -7.57 5.59 -15.15
N GLY A 243 -7.29 5.79 -16.45
CA GLY A 243 -8.14 6.60 -17.33
C GLY A 243 -9.60 6.15 -17.35
N ASP A 244 -9.82 4.84 -17.35
CA ASP A 244 -11.16 4.25 -17.41
C ASP A 244 -12.03 4.57 -16.19
N ILE A 245 -11.43 4.87 -15.04
CA ILE A 245 -12.16 5.28 -13.80
C ILE A 245 -12.72 6.70 -13.91
N ALA A 246 -12.19 7.54 -14.79
CA ALA A 246 -12.61 8.93 -14.88
C ALA A 246 -14.13 9.06 -15.12
N ASP A 247 -14.70 8.14 -15.89
CA ASP A 247 -16.14 8.12 -16.21
C ASP A 247 -17.00 7.67 -15.01
N ASP A 248 -16.42 6.94 -14.06
CA ASP A 248 -17.11 6.45 -12.87
C ASP A 248 -17.14 7.50 -11.73
N LEU A 249 -16.37 8.56 -11.85
CA LEU A 249 -16.27 9.61 -10.83
C LEU A 249 -17.33 10.71 -11.04
N SER A 250 -17.99 11.09 -9.97
CA SER A 250 -19.01 12.16 -10.00
C SER A 250 -18.43 13.56 -10.21
N THR A 251 -17.13 13.73 -10.04
CA THR A 251 -16.41 14.99 -10.26
C THR A 251 -15.25 14.70 -11.19
N PRO A 252 -15.12 15.40 -12.33
CA PRO A 252 -13.98 15.21 -13.21
C PRO A 252 -12.70 15.62 -12.47
N SER A 253 -12.00 14.65 -11.94
CA SER A 253 -10.65 14.81 -11.41
C SER A 253 -9.66 14.42 -12.51
N THR A 254 -8.46 14.97 -12.45
CA THR A 254 -7.39 14.56 -13.36
C THR A 254 -6.97 13.13 -12.98
N VAL A 255 -7.54 12.17 -13.66
CA VAL A 255 -7.23 10.75 -13.51
C VAL A 255 -6.36 10.34 -14.69
N GLY A 256 -5.26 9.66 -14.43
CA GLY A 256 -4.33 9.31 -15.49
C GLY A 256 -3.51 8.06 -15.20
N THR A 257 -2.63 7.74 -16.13
CA THR A 257 -1.69 6.64 -15.99
C THR A 257 -0.75 6.89 -14.82
N THR A 258 -0.66 5.93 -13.90
CA THR A 258 0.33 5.95 -12.83
C THR A 258 1.57 5.17 -13.21
N ASN A 259 2.72 5.77 -12.96
CA ASN A 259 4.02 5.14 -13.09
C ASN A 259 4.76 5.27 -11.76
N GLY A 260 5.32 4.18 -11.30
CA GLY A 260 6.16 4.16 -10.13
C GLY A 260 7.49 3.48 -10.41
N PHE A 261 8.55 3.96 -9.81
CA PHE A 261 9.82 3.27 -9.78
C PHE A 261 10.42 3.30 -8.38
N GLY A 262 11.21 2.28 -8.07
CA GLY A 262 11.95 2.17 -6.84
C GLY A 262 13.33 1.60 -7.09
N VAL A 263 14.32 2.13 -6.37
CA VAL A 263 15.71 1.65 -6.39
C VAL A 263 16.22 1.51 -4.97
N GLY A 264 17.07 0.52 -4.73
CA GLY A 264 17.62 0.28 -3.41
C GLY A 264 18.98 -0.39 -3.41
N LEU A 265 19.65 -0.20 -2.29
CA LEU A 265 20.97 -0.75 -1.99
C LEU A 265 20.91 -1.52 -0.67
N GLU A 266 21.46 -2.75 -0.64
CA GLU A 266 21.62 -3.53 0.58
C GLU A 266 23.08 -3.87 0.81
N LEU A 267 23.54 -3.61 2.03
CA LEU A 267 24.83 -4.06 2.57
C LEU A 267 24.58 -5.27 3.48
N SER A 268 24.52 -6.48 2.89
CA SER A 268 24.10 -7.70 3.58
C SER A 268 25.08 -8.20 4.65
N ARG A 269 26.33 -7.73 4.62
CA ARG A 269 27.38 -8.09 5.58
C ARG A 269 27.63 -7.06 6.68
N ALA A 270 26.81 -6.01 6.72
CA ALA A 270 26.91 -5.02 7.79
C ALA A 270 26.66 -5.66 9.15
N ARG A 271 27.28 -5.09 10.20
CA ARG A 271 27.09 -5.53 11.58
C ARG A 271 26.58 -4.39 12.44
N LEU A 272 25.60 -4.69 13.28
CA LEU A 272 25.06 -3.80 14.27
C LEU A 272 25.07 -4.52 15.64
N LEU A 273 25.66 -3.93 16.64
CA LEU A 273 25.79 -4.53 17.97
C LEU A 273 26.42 -5.95 17.98
N GLY A 274 27.36 -6.20 17.06
CA GLY A 274 28.04 -7.50 16.91
C GLY A 274 27.25 -8.55 16.11
N LEU A 275 25.98 -8.32 15.80
CA LEU A 275 25.12 -9.19 15.00
C LEU A 275 25.19 -8.82 13.52
N THR A 276 25.05 -9.81 12.63
CA THR A 276 24.88 -9.54 11.21
C THR A 276 23.52 -8.87 10.99
N ALA A 277 23.57 -7.64 10.52
CA ALA A 277 22.40 -6.79 10.33
C ALA A 277 22.48 -6.15 8.93
N PRO A 278 21.83 -6.71 7.91
CA PRO A 278 21.75 -6.09 6.59
C PRO A 278 21.25 -4.66 6.70
N LEU A 279 22.03 -3.70 6.21
CA LEU A 279 21.64 -2.29 6.11
C LEU A 279 21.08 -2.03 4.73
N ARG A 280 20.00 -1.25 4.66
CA ARG A 280 19.26 -0.99 3.43
C ARG A 280 18.94 0.47 3.29
N PHE A 281 19.04 0.96 2.05
CA PHE A 281 18.68 2.31 1.66
C PHE A 281 17.87 2.24 0.39
N GLY A 282 16.87 3.09 0.25
CA GLY A 282 15.98 3.05 -0.88
C GLY A 282 15.39 4.42 -1.22
N TYR A 283 15.05 4.56 -2.48
CA TYR A 283 14.32 5.69 -3.02
C TYR A 283 13.15 5.17 -3.85
N ARG A 284 12.00 5.80 -3.74
CA ARG A 284 10.82 5.52 -4.52
C ARG A 284 10.14 6.80 -4.96
N LYS A 285 9.68 6.81 -6.21
CA LYS A 285 8.83 7.87 -6.75
C LYS A 285 7.69 7.24 -7.52
N SER A 286 6.47 7.75 -7.32
CA SER A 286 5.26 7.29 -8.01
C SER A 286 4.37 8.46 -8.35
N SER A 287 3.74 8.46 -9.52
CA SER A 287 2.56 9.28 -9.74
C SER A 287 1.36 8.65 -9.03
N LEU A 288 0.45 9.47 -8.54
CA LEU A 288 -0.79 9.05 -7.89
C LEU A 288 -1.94 9.11 -8.90
N PRO A 289 -2.95 8.23 -8.77
CA PRO A 289 -4.04 8.17 -9.74
C PRO A 289 -4.97 9.39 -9.68
N PHE A 290 -5.05 10.06 -8.54
CA PHE A 290 -5.94 11.19 -8.30
C PHE A 290 -5.17 12.40 -7.82
N SER A 291 -5.60 13.60 -8.21
CA SER A 291 -5.11 14.87 -7.67
C SER A 291 -6.27 15.76 -7.26
N PHE A 292 -6.03 16.64 -6.30
CA PHE A 292 -7.00 17.64 -5.85
C PHE A 292 -6.93 18.93 -6.68
N GLY A 293 -5.90 19.07 -7.51
CA GLY A 293 -5.66 20.24 -8.35
C GLY A 293 -5.60 19.91 -9.85
N SER A 294 -5.22 20.88 -10.66
CA SER A 294 -5.11 20.76 -12.13
C SER A 294 -3.89 19.98 -12.62
N GLY A 295 -2.97 19.62 -11.73
CA GLY A 295 -1.74 18.87 -12.05
C GLY A 295 -1.81 17.43 -11.54
N GLY A 296 -0.90 16.57 -12.02
CA GLY A 296 -0.76 15.20 -11.51
C GLY A 296 -0.14 15.21 -10.11
N ALA A 297 -0.68 14.36 -9.21
CA ALA A 297 -0.10 14.17 -7.89
C ALA A 297 1.07 13.17 -7.91
N THR A 298 2.08 13.41 -7.10
CA THR A 298 3.25 12.52 -6.98
C THR A 298 3.56 12.18 -5.53
N GLU A 299 4.04 10.96 -5.29
CA GLU A 299 4.63 10.54 -4.00
C GLU A 299 6.13 10.29 -4.21
N THR A 300 6.96 10.93 -3.39
CA THR A 300 8.40 10.67 -3.32
C THR A 300 8.76 10.19 -1.92
N THR A 301 9.58 9.14 -1.81
CA THR A 301 9.94 8.53 -0.53
C THR A 301 11.42 8.18 -0.51
N LEU A 302 12.09 8.58 0.57
CA LEU A 302 13.39 8.08 0.98
C LEU A 302 13.20 7.06 2.11
N ALA A 303 13.92 5.95 2.04
CA ALA A 303 13.83 4.86 3.01
C ALA A 303 15.20 4.44 3.50
N GLY A 304 15.27 4.04 4.75
CA GLY A 304 16.42 3.37 5.35
C GLY A 304 15.95 2.28 6.28
N GLY A 305 16.78 1.28 6.52
CA GLY A 305 16.40 0.20 7.42
C GLY A 305 17.49 -0.82 7.66
N PHE A 306 17.19 -1.74 8.53
CA PHE A 306 18.09 -2.85 8.86
C PHE A 306 17.28 -4.11 9.13
N GLY A 307 17.96 -5.25 9.05
CA GLY A 307 17.38 -6.55 9.38
C GLY A 307 18.20 -7.25 10.45
N PHE A 308 17.56 -8.19 11.16
CA PHE A 308 18.24 -9.15 12.02
C PHE A 308 17.90 -10.57 11.58
N ILE A 309 18.93 -11.40 11.48
CA ILE A 309 18.79 -12.84 11.31
C ILE A 309 18.65 -13.41 12.74
N LEU A 310 17.45 -13.86 13.09
CA LEU A 310 17.14 -14.38 14.43
C LEU A 310 17.50 -15.86 14.55
N ASN A 311 17.34 -16.62 13.47
CA ASN A 311 17.71 -18.02 13.40
C ASN A 311 18.13 -18.39 11.98
N GLN A 312 19.20 -19.18 11.85
CA GLN A 312 19.73 -19.64 10.58
C GLN A 312 20.27 -21.08 10.72
N THR A 313 19.95 -21.93 9.76
CA THR A 313 20.44 -23.30 9.70
C THR A 313 20.83 -23.64 8.27
N GLY A 314 22.05 -24.16 8.08
CA GLY A 314 22.54 -24.55 6.75
C GLY A 314 22.58 -23.41 5.71
N GLY A 315 22.74 -22.16 6.15
CA GLY A 315 22.71 -20.99 5.26
C GLY A 315 21.30 -20.47 4.96
N ILE A 316 20.24 -21.15 5.42
CA ILE A 316 18.84 -20.74 5.26
C ILE A 316 18.40 -19.94 6.49
N THR A 317 17.90 -18.74 6.29
CA THR A 317 17.32 -17.92 7.36
C THR A 317 15.97 -18.49 7.75
N LEU A 318 15.86 -19.07 8.95
CA LEU A 318 14.62 -19.63 9.49
C LEU A 318 13.74 -18.57 10.15
N ALA A 319 14.33 -17.57 10.76
CA ALA A 319 13.60 -16.44 11.31
C ALA A 319 14.38 -15.15 11.12
N GLY A 320 13.68 -14.09 10.76
CA GLY A 320 14.27 -12.78 10.57
C GLY A 320 13.26 -11.67 10.85
N ALA A 321 13.78 -10.58 11.39
CA ALA A 321 13.03 -9.35 11.62
C ALA A 321 13.66 -8.22 10.81
N ASP A 322 12.84 -7.39 10.17
CA ASP A 322 13.31 -6.21 9.44
C ASP A 322 12.59 -4.97 9.95
N PHE A 323 13.32 -3.89 10.04
CA PHE A 323 12.82 -2.55 10.35
C PHE A 323 13.13 -1.62 9.17
N ALA A 324 12.19 -0.75 8.84
CA ALA A 324 12.38 0.32 7.88
C ALA A 324 11.74 1.61 8.39
N LEU A 325 12.39 2.73 8.12
CA LEU A 325 11.87 4.07 8.31
C LEU A 325 11.83 4.77 6.96
N GLU A 326 10.68 5.32 6.62
CA GLU A 326 10.44 6.05 5.38
C GLU A 326 10.08 7.49 5.72
N ARG A 327 10.69 8.45 5.02
CA ARG A 327 10.22 9.82 4.96
C ARG A 327 9.78 10.11 3.53
N GLY A 328 8.59 10.64 3.38
CA GLY A 328 8.06 10.93 2.06
C GLY A 328 7.20 12.17 2.03
N GLU A 329 6.90 12.57 0.81
CA GLU A 329 6.03 13.69 0.49
C GLU A 329 5.11 13.27 -0.66
N ARG A 330 3.85 13.63 -0.53
CA ARG A 330 2.85 13.61 -1.60
C ARG A 330 2.48 15.04 -1.90
N SER A 331 2.52 15.39 -3.15
CA SER A 331 2.18 16.75 -3.54
C SER A 331 1.45 16.80 -4.87
N ASP A 332 0.50 17.71 -4.96
CA ASP A 332 -0.08 18.23 -6.19
C ASP A 332 -0.07 19.76 -6.16
N SER A 333 -0.82 20.41 -7.05
CA SER A 333 -0.87 21.87 -7.12
C SER A 333 -1.58 22.55 -5.93
N SER A 334 -2.33 21.81 -5.12
CA SER A 334 -3.18 22.36 -4.06
C SER A 334 -2.94 21.76 -2.68
N LEU A 335 -2.39 20.55 -2.61
CA LEU A 335 -2.19 19.81 -1.37
C LEU A 335 -0.76 19.27 -1.28
N THR A 336 -0.13 19.44 -0.13
CA THR A 336 1.15 18.81 0.21
C THR A 336 0.98 18.01 1.49
N GLU A 337 1.31 16.73 1.43
CA GLU A 337 1.36 15.83 2.59
C GLU A 337 2.79 15.39 2.84
N LYS A 338 3.31 15.60 4.02
CA LYS A 338 4.59 15.07 4.47
C LYS A 338 4.34 13.96 5.47
N PHE A 339 5.05 12.84 5.31
CA PHE A 339 4.83 11.72 6.19
C PHE A 339 6.11 11.05 6.65
N TRP A 340 6.03 10.49 7.85
CA TRP A 340 6.92 9.45 8.34
C TRP A 340 6.16 8.13 8.39
N ARG A 341 6.83 7.05 8.06
CA ARG A 341 6.27 5.72 8.07
C ARG A 341 7.31 4.74 8.59
N ALA A 342 7.04 4.08 9.70
CA ALA A 342 7.86 2.99 10.19
C ALA A 342 7.25 1.67 9.72
N THR A 343 8.08 0.69 9.36
CA THR A 343 7.62 -0.64 8.97
C THR A 343 8.42 -1.67 9.72
N PHE A 344 7.71 -2.53 10.43
CA PHE A 344 8.26 -3.71 11.08
C PHE A 344 7.76 -4.95 10.35
N SER A 345 8.65 -5.92 10.09
CA SER A 345 8.25 -7.21 9.56
C SER A 345 8.97 -8.36 10.26
N LEU A 346 8.20 -9.40 10.53
CA LEU A 346 8.69 -10.68 11.01
C LEU A 346 8.47 -11.72 9.92
N ARG A 347 9.50 -12.49 9.63
CA ARG A 347 9.45 -13.61 8.69
C ARG A 347 9.94 -14.86 9.40
N VAL A 348 9.18 -15.94 9.24
CA VAL A 348 9.53 -17.27 9.74
C VAL A 348 9.42 -18.25 8.59
N THR A 349 10.42 -19.09 8.44
CA THR A 349 10.43 -20.24 7.53
C THR A 349 10.64 -21.50 8.34
N GLY A 350 9.87 -22.55 8.05
CA GLY A 350 9.91 -23.80 8.79
C GLY A 350 10.44 -24.95 7.92
N TYR A 351 10.76 -26.07 8.55
CA TYR A 351 10.97 -27.36 7.91
C TYR A 351 9.70 -28.17 7.90
#